data_edb9bab77338df0254e843e5afd18c59
#
_entry.id   edb9bab77338df0254e843e5afd18c59
#
_cell.length_a   1.000
_cell.length_b   1.000
_cell.length_c   1.000
_cell.angle_alpha   90.00
_cell.angle_beta   90.00
_cell.angle_gamma   90.00
#
_symmetry.space_group_name_H-M   'P 1'
#
loop_
_entity.id
_entity.type
_entity.pdbx_description
1 polymer ?
#
loop_
_entity_poly.entity_id
_entity_poly.type
_entity_poly.pdbx_seq_one_letter_code
_entity_poly.pdbx_strand_id
1 'polypeptide(L)'
;HYSSRRQRQMCIRDRKGGSSREKWMKNDKPVLPGRLNDLRHIIYKSADTQWRQAKNNMGLMLKEGLLKENIDGEALKWAFNKMNKRKEDRKILMVISDGAPVDDSTLSTNTSDYLETNLKKTVKWIESKSNIELLAIGIGHDVTRYYNRAVKITDVHDLGDAMINQL
;
A
#
# COMPACT_ATOMS: atom_id res chain seq x y z
N HIS A 1 -23.76 -18.98 -3.49
CA HIS A 1 -22.28 -18.99 -3.43
C HIS A 1 -21.76 -17.59 -3.69
N TYR A 2 -21.56 -16.78 -2.64
CA TYR A 2 -20.80 -15.53 -2.75
C TYR A 2 -19.32 -15.87 -2.97
N SER A 3 -18.88 -15.83 -4.21
CA SER A 3 -17.45 -15.91 -4.52
C SER A 3 -16.80 -14.59 -4.12
N SER A 4 -16.25 -14.53 -2.91
CA SER A 4 -15.45 -13.38 -2.46
C SER A 4 -14.21 -13.25 -3.33
N ARG A 5 -14.18 -12.26 -4.22
CA ARG A 5 -13.01 -11.96 -5.06
C ARG A 5 -12.03 -11.12 -4.27
N ARG A 6 -10.99 -11.74 -3.74
CA ARG A 6 -9.93 -11.08 -2.96
C ARG A 6 -8.66 -10.94 -3.79
N GLN A 7 -8.14 -9.75 -3.88
CA GLN A 7 -6.82 -9.48 -4.44
C GLN A 7 -5.84 -9.16 -3.31
N ARG A 8 -4.66 -9.77 -3.36
CA ARG A 8 -3.57 -9.48 -2.43
C ARG A 8 -2.39 -8.90 -3.19
N GLN A 9 -1.86 -7.82 -2.66
CA GLN A 9 -0.81 -7.04 -3.30
C GLN A 9 0.13 -6.48 -2.25
N MET A 10 1.36 -6.24 -2.68
CA MET A 10 2.35 -5.50 -1.93
C MET A 10 3.00 -4.44 -2.84
N CYS A 11 3.26 -3.26 -2.28
CA CYS A 11 4.02 -2.22 -2.94
C CYS A 11 5.49 -2.34 -2.53
N ILE A 12 6.40 -2.23 -3.48
CA ILE A 12 7.84 -2.36 -3.25
C ILE A 12 8.60 -1.31 -4.05
N ARG A 13 9.72 -0.86 -3.50
CA ARG A 13 10.75 -0.13 -4.22
C ARG A 13 11.54 -1.09 -5.13
N ASP A 14 11.73 -0.74 -6.40
CA ASP A 14 12.44 -1.64 -7.35
C ASP A 14 13.96 -1.50 -7.24
N ARG A 15 14.50 -0.26 -7.13
CA ARG A 15 15.94 0.01 -7.05
C ARG A 15 16.24 1.22 -6.17
N LYS A 16 17.46 1.26 -5.61
CA LYS A 16 17.95 2.46 -4.93
C LYS A 16 18.14 3.57 -5.97
N GLY A 17 17.20 4.54 -5.99
CA GLY A 17 17.25 5.73 -6.84
C GLY A 17 16.58 5.64 -8.20
N GLY A 18 16.36 4.50 -8.82
CA GLY A 18 15.65 4.27 -10.08
C GLY A 18 15.68 5.38 -11.15
N SER A 19 14.80 5.30 -12.14
CA SER A 19 14.69 6.26 -13.25
C SER A 19 14.25 7.67 -12.79
N SER A 20 13.46 7.75 -11.73
CA SER A 20 13.00 9.03 -11.15
C SER A 20 14.19 9.85 -10.62
N ARG A 21 15.12 9.21 -9.91
CA ARG A 21 16.33 9.86 -9.39
C ARG A 21 17.28 10.28 -10.52
N GLU A 22 17.45 9.43 -11.53
CA GLU A 22 18.27 9.79 -12.70
C GLU A 22 17.75 11.03 -13.42
N LYS A 23 16.43 11.11 -13.62
CA LYS A 23 15.78 12.30 -14.21
C LYS A 23 15.99 13.54 -13.35
N TRP A 24 15.84 13.42 -12.04
CA TRP A 24 16.06 14.51 -11.10
C TRP A 24 17.51 15.02 -11.16
N MET A 25 18.49 14.10 -11.24
CA MET A 25 19.90 14.47 -11.38
C MET A 25 20.20 15.20 -12.68
N LYS A 26 19.57 14.76 -13.79
CA LYS A 26 19.73 15.39 -15.12
C LYS A 26 19.06 16.76 -15.22
N ASN A 27 18.07 17.04 -14.39
CA ASN A 27 17.31 18.28 -14.36
C ASN A 27 17.80 19.26 -13.28
N ASP A 28 19.10 19.31 -13.02
CA ASP A 28 19.75 20.23 -12.07
C ASP A 28 19.20 20.15 -10.64
N LYS A 29 18.67 18.99 -10.24
CA LYS A 29 18.22 18.67 -8.88
C LYS A 29 17.24 19.70 -8.30
N PRO A 30 16.08 19.92 -8.91
CA PRO A 30 15.10 20.87 -8.37
C PRO A 30 14.73 20.53 -6.93
N VAL A 31 14.40 21.58 -6.17
CA VAL A 31 14.01 21.47 -4.76
C VAL A 31 12.63 20.79 -4.66
N LEU A 32 12.47 19.91 -3.65
CA LEU A 32 11.23 19.17 -3.37
C LEU A 32 10.72 18.39 -4.60
N PRO A 33 11.52 17.48 -5.15
CA PRO A 33 11.22 16.79 -6.40
C PRO A 33 10.05 15.80 -6.28
N GLY A 34 9.59 15.51 -5.08
CA GLY A 34 8.65 14.42 -4.84
C GLY A 34 9.34 13.06 -4.76
N ARG A 35 8.66 12.01 -5.19
CA ARG A 35 9.20 10.64 -5.15
C ARG A 35 10.42 10.48 -6.06
N LEU A 36 11.49 9.93 -5.51
CA LEU A 36 12.75 9.66 -6.20
C LEU A 36 13.09 8.18 -6.37
N ASN A 37 12.15 7.28 -6.16
CA ASN A 37 12.29 5.86 -6.43
C ASN A 37 11.22 5.36 -7.38
N ASP A 38 11.54 4.33 -8.17
CA ASP A 38 10.57 3.62 -8.97
C ASP A 38 9.77 2.65 -8.10
N LEU A 39 8.46 2.60 -8.31
CA LEU A 39 7.56 1.70 -7.59
C LEU A 39 7.31 0.44 -8.40
N ARG A 40 7.29 -0.69 -7.70
CA ARG A 40 6.85 -1.96 -8.23
C ARG A 40 5.72 -2.52 -7.38
N HIS A 41 4.59 -2.82 -8.02
CA HIS A 41 3.45 -3.44 -7.38
C HIS A 41 3.42 -4.92 -7.73
N ILE A 42 3.48 -5.79 -6.72
CA ILE A 42 3.39 -7.25 -6.91
C ILE A 42 2.00 -7.72 -6.56
N ILE A 43 1.33 -8.34 -7.52
CA ILE A 43 0.02 -8.95 -7.31
C ILE A 43 0.24 -10.45 -7.06
N TYR A 44 0.15 -10.87 -5.81
CA TYR A 44 0.28 -12.28 -5.44
C TYR A 44 -0.95 -13.10 -5.81
N LYS A 45 -2.12 -12.48 -5.74
CA LYS A 45 -3.38 -13.08 -6.16
C LYS A 45 -4.25 -12.04 -6.84
N SER A 46 -4.56 -12.23 -8.12
CA SER A 46 -5.55 -11.38 -8.80
C SER A 46 -6.97 -11.69 -8.31
N ALA A 47 -7.89 -10.75 -8.50
CA ALA A 47 -9.27 -10.94 -8.09
C ALA A 47 -9.94 -12.14 -8.78
N ASP A 48 -9.58 -12.37 -10.05
CA ASP A 48 -10.19 -13.38 -10.90
C ASP A 48 -9.48 -14.75 -10.85
N THR A 49 -8.34 -14.85 -10.16
CA THR A 49 -7.60 -16.10 -9.98
C THR A 49 -8.13 -16.86 -8.77
N GLN A 50 -8.35 -18.16 -8.92
CA GLN A 50 -8.75 -19.04 -7.82
C GLN A 50 -7.61 -19.18 -6.79
N TRP A 51 -7.96 -19.37 -5.51
CA TRP A 51 -6.99 -19.52 -4.43
C TRP A 51 -5.96 -20.63 -4.67
N ARG A 52 -6.41 -21.78 -5.14
CA ARG A 52 -5.53 -22.94 -5.41
C ARG A 52 -4.42 -22.61 -6.39
N GLN A 53 -4.72 -21.82 -7.42
CA GLN A 53 -3.75 -21.39 -8.43
C GLN A 53 -2.77 -20.33 -7.89
N ALA A 54 -3.24 -19.47 -7.00
CA ALA A 54 -2.44 -18.38 -6.43
C ALA A 54 -1.58 -18.80 -5.22
N LYS A 55 -1.77 -20.01 -4.66
CA LYS A 55 -1.10 -20.47 -3.44
C LYS A 55 0.42 -20.34 -3.52
N ASN A 56 1.02 -20.79 -4.63
CA ASN A 56 2.47 -20.73 -4.82
C ASN A 56 2.99 -19.29 -4.90
N ASN A 57 2.20 -18.37 -5.49
CA ASN A 57 2.58 -16.95 -5.55
C ASN A 57 2.63 -16.32 -4.16
N MET A 58 1.77 -16.77 -3.24
CA MET A 58 1.81 -16.31 -1.85
C MET A 58 3.12 -16.66 -1.15
N GLY A 59 3.73 -17.80 -1.49
CA GLY A 59 5.03 -18.21 -0.97
C GLY A 59 6.16 -17.23 -1.36
N LEU A 60 6.02 -16.49 -2.46
CA LEU A 60 7.00 -15.46 -2.85
C LEU A 60 7.08 -14.30 -1.85
N MET A 61 6.07 -14.09 -1.01
CA MET A 61 6.14 -13.09 0.08
C MET A 61 7.25 -13.38 1.08
N LEU A 62 7.64 -14.65 1.21
CA LEU A 62 8.70 -15.08 2.13
C LEU A 62 10.11 -14.94 1.52
N LYS A 63 10.21 -14.55 0.25
CA LYS A 63 11.51 -14.40 -0.41
C LYS A 63 12.25 -13.19 0.13
N GLU A 64 13.40 -13.45 0.73
CA GLU A 64 14.29 -12.41 1.23
C GLU A 64 14.68 -11.40 0.15
N GLY A 65 14.82 -10.14 0.55
CA GLY A 65 15.21 -9.04 -0.34
C GLY A 65 14.15 -8.63 -1.38
N LEU A 66 12.98 -9.29 -1.39
CA LEU A 66 11.88 -8.88 -2.24
C LEU A 66 11.21 -7.61 -1.71
N LEU A 67 11.04 -7.51 -0.39
CA LEU A 67 10.44 -6.39 0.29
C LEU A 67 11.48 -5.29 0.53
N LYS A 68 11.05 -4.04 0.32
CA LYS A 68 11.87 -2.84 0.46
C LYS A 68 11.06 -1.78 1.24
N GLU A 69 11.50 -0.53 1.15
CA GLU A 69 10.81 0.61 1.73
C GLU A 69 9.44 0.88 1.10
N ASN A 70 8.55 1.57 1.81
CA ASN A 70 7.15 1.74 1.45
C ASN A 70 6.81 3.18 1.08
N ILE A 71 6.12 3.37 -0.05
CA ILE A 71 5.48 4.62 -0.44
C ILE A 71 3.96 4.41 -0.48
N ASP A 72 3.37 4.38 0.69
CA ASP A 72 2.01 3.88 0.90
C ASP A 72 0.93 4.73 0.22
N GLY A 73 1.11 6.06 0.15
CA GLY A 73 0.12 6.93 -0.49
C GLY A 73 -0.07 6.63 -1.99
N GLU A 74 1.04 6.40 -2.73
CA GLU A 74 0.95 6.04 -4.15
C GLU A 74 0.45 4.59 -4.34
N ALA A 75 0.86 3.68 -3.46
CA ALA A 75 0.37 2.30 -3.44
C ALA A 75 -1.14 2.24 -3.25
N LEU A 76 -1.65 3.00 -2.29
CA LEU A 76 -3.07 3.11 -1.99
C LEU A 76 -3.85 3.68 -3.18
N LYS A 77 -3.34 4.74 -3.81
CA LYS A 77 -3.94 5.33 -5.01
C LYS A 77 -3.98 4.35 -6.19
N TRP A 78 -2.92 3.58 -6.37
CA TRP A 78 -2.88 2.54 -7.40
C TRP A 78 -3.92 1.43 -7.13
N ALA A 79 -4.01 0.94 -5.88
CA ALA A 79 -4.99 -0.07 -5.47
C ALA A 79 -6.42 0.44 -5.65
N PHE A 80 -6.69 1.68 -5.24
CA PHE A 80 -7.95 2.37 -5.47
C PHE A 80 -8.33 2.40 -6.95
N ASN A 81 -7.43 2.83 -7.82
CA ASN A 81 -7.68 2.91 -9.27
C ASN A 81 -8.00 1.54 -9.89
N LYS A 82 -7.39 0.47 -9.38
CA LYS A 82 -7.70 -0.89 -9.78
C LYS A 82 -9.08 -1.33 -9.31
N MET A 83 -9.41 -1.04 -8.06
CA MET A 83 -10.67 -1.42 -7.44
C MET A 83 -11.85 -0.62 -8.02
N ASN A 84 -11.65 0.65 -8.34
CA ASN A 84 -12.68 1.50 -8.92
C ASN A 84 -13.16 1.00 -10.30
N LYS A 85 -12.32 0.28 -11.04
CA LYS A 85 -12.67 -0.35 -12.33
C LYS A 85 -13.50 -1.63 -12.17
N ARG A 86 -13.68 -2.13 -10.97
CA ARG A 86 -14.45 -3.35 -10.69
C ARG A 86 -15.95 -3.05 -10.69
N LYS A 87 -16.75 -4.07 -11.01
CA LYS A 87 -18.22 -3.96 -11.14
C LYS A 87 -18.97 -4.36 -9.88
N GLU A 88 -18.24 -4.86 -8.87
CA GLU A 88 -18.85 -5.28 -7.61
C GLU A 88 -19.45 -4.07 -6.88
N ASP A 89 -20.65 -4.26 -6.28
CA ASP A 89 -21.38 -3.20 -5.58
C ASP A 89 -20.64 -2.76 -4.31
N ARG A 90 -20.25 -3.73 -3.45
CA ARG A 90 -19.47 -3.48 -2.26
C ARG A 90 -17.98 -3.68 -2.52
N LYS A 91 -17.18 -2.67 -2.22
CA LYS A 91 -15.73 -2.65 -2.43
C LYS A 91 -15.03 -2.29 -1.14
N ILE A 92 -14.21 -3.18 -0.64
CA ILE A 92 -13.44 -2.99 0.58
C ILE A 92 -11.95 -3.01 0.24
N LEU A 93 -11.25 -1.92 0.53
CA LEU A 93 -9.81 -1.82 0.42
C LEU A 93 -9.19 -1.93 1.81
N MET A 94 -8.63 -3.08 2.12
CA MET A 94 -7.97 -3.33 3.39
C MET A 94 -6.47 -3.15 3.25
N VAL A 95 -5.91 -2.27 4.08
CA VAL A 95 -4.47 -1.99 4.18
C VAL A 95 -3.94 -2.68 5.42
N ILE A 96 -2.83 -3.40 5.28
CA ILE A 96 -2.11 -4.00 6.41
C ILE A 96 -0.72 -3.38 6.40
N SER A 97 -0.32 -2.77 7.51
CA SER A 97 0.94 -2.05 7.64
C SER A 97 1.63 -2.38 8.95
N ASP A 98 2.94 -2.52 8.90
CA ASP A 98 3.82 -2.77 10.05
C ASP A 98 4.68 -1.54 10.43
N GLY A 99 4.47 -0.40 9.77
CA GLY A 99 5.23 0.80 10.03
C GLY A 99 4.70 2.07 9.37
N ALA A 100 5.41 3.16 9.57
CA ALA A 100 5.19 4.41 8.85
C ALA A 100 5.70 4.30 7.40
N PRO A 101 5.16 5.12 6.47
CA PRO A 101 5.71 5.17 5.12
C PRO A 101 7.13 5.74 5.14
N VAL A 102 8.09 4.99 4.63
CA VAL A 102 9.51 5.34 4.61
C VAL A 102 10.11 5.04 3.25
N ASP A 103 10.83 6.01 2.70
CA ASP A 103 11.70 5.86 1.54
C ASP A 103 12.85 6.86 1.62
N ASP A 104 14.04 6.37 1.94
CA ASP A 104 15.21 7.19 2.20
C ASP A 104 15.56 8.14 1.05
N SER A 105 15.45 7.65 -0.18
CA SER A 105 15.78 8.46 -1.36
C SER A 105 14.82 9.63 -1.52
N THR A 106 13.54 9.44 -1.23
CA THR A 106 12.53 10.50 -1.28
C THR A 106 12.66 11.44 -0.10
N LEU A 107 12.82 10.92 1.12
CA LEU A 107 12.92 11.73 2.34
C LEU A 107 14.21 12.55 2.40
N SER A 108 15.31 12.09 1.78
CA SER A 108 16.58 12.84 1.74
C SER A 108 16.52 14.16 0.94
N THR A 109 15.48 14.35 0.14
CA THR A 109 15.35 15.50 -0.79
C THR A 109 14.04 16.26 -0.64
N ASN A 110 13.15 15.77 0.20
CA ASN A 110 11.87 16.38 0.52
C ASN A 110 11.79 16.66 2.03
N THR A 111 10.66 17.19 2.50
CA THR A 111 10.41 17.35 3.93
C THR A 111 10.28 15.98 4.61
N SER A 112 10.65 15.90 5.88
CA SER A 112 10.61 14.65 6.65
C SER A 112 9.19 14.04 6.75
N ASP A 113 8.16 14.86 6.64
CA ASP A 113 6.75 14.49 6.71
C ASP A 113 6.10 14.25 5.32
N TYR A 114 6.89 14.33 4.23
CA TYR A 114 6.38 14.26 2.85
C TYR A 114 5.53 13.02 2.61
N LEU A 115 6.03 11.83 2.96
CA LEU A 115 5.34 10.56 2.73
C LEU A 115 4.09 10.42 3.61
N GLU A 116 4.17 10.83 4.88
CA GLU A 116 3.00 10.83 5.77
C GLU A 116 1.92 11.80 5.28
N THR A 117 2.31 12.99 4.88
CA THR A 117 1.39 13.99 4.34
C THR A 117 0.74 13.50 3.06
N ASN A 118 1.49 12.85 2.19
CA ASN A 118 0.96 12.23 0.97
C ASN A 118 -0.05 11.13 1.29
N LEU A 119 0.27 10.23 2.23
CA LEU A 119 -0.64 9.18 2.68
C LEU A 119 -1.95 9.77 3.23
N LYS A 120 -1.87 10.70 4.17
CA LYS A 120 -3.06 11.36 4.78
C LYS A 120 -3.95 12.03 3.73
N LYS A 121 -3.35 12.73 2.77
CA LYS A 121 -4.09 13.35 1.67
C LYS A 121 -4.79 12.30 0.80
N THR A 122 -4.12 11.20 0.51
CA THR A 122 -4.68 10.11 -0.32
C THR A 122 -5.82 9.38 0.40
N VAL A 123 -5.65 9.07 1.68
CA VAL A 123 -6.71 8.47 2.52
C VAL A 123 -7.93 9.37 2.54
N LYS A 124 -7.77 10.63 2.92
CA LYS A 124 -8.87 11.61 2.96
C LYS A 124 -9.58 11.75 1.62
N TRP A 125 -8.82 11.72 0.52
CA TRP A 125 -9.39 11.79 -0.82
C TRP A 125 -10.25 10.55 -1.14
N ILE A 126 -9.77 9.34 -0.84
CA ILE A 126 -10.51 8.09 -1.06
C ILE A 126 -11.80 8.08 -0.23
N GLU A 127 -11.69 8.36 1.07
CA GLU A 127 -12.82 8.35 2.00
C GLU A 127 -13.90 9.39 1.66
N SER A 128 -13.50 10.54 1.10
CA SER A 128 -14.43 11.64 0.79
C SER A 128 -15.03 11.59 -0.62
N LYS A 129 -14.41 10.88 -1.56
CA LYS A 129 -14.74 10.93 -2.99
C LYS A 129 -15.21 9.59 -3.56
N SER A 130 -15.27 8.54 -2.77
CA SER A 130 -15.66 7.23 -3.24
C SER A 130 -16.54 6.48 -2.23
N ASN A 131 -17.22 5.45 -2.74
CA ASN A 131 -17.96 4.47 -1.95
C ASN A 131 -17.13 3.22 -1.63
N ILE A 132 -15.80 3.29 -1.79
CA ILE A 132 -14.88 2.22 -1.40
C ILE A 132 -14.66 2.32 0.11
N GLU A 133 -15.00 1.27 0.84
CA GLU A 133 -14.71 1.17 2.26
C GLU A 133 -13.21 0.97 2.46
N LEU A 134 -12.57 1.94 3.13
CA LEU A 134 -11.13 1.88 3.43
C LEU A 134 -10.93 1.45 4.87
N LEU A 135 -10.23 0.34 5.06
CA LEU A 135 -9.92 -0.24 6.38
C LEU A 135 -8.41 -0.38 6.52
N ALA A 136 -7.89 -0.17 7.74
CA ALA A 136 -6.48 -0.38 8.00
C ALA A 136 -6.24 -1.25 9.25
N ILE A 137 -5.22 -2.10 9.18
CA ILE A 137 -4.73 -2.89 10.32
C ILE A 137 -3.25 -2.60 10.47
N GLY A 138 -2.86 -2.05 11.61
CA GLY A 138 -1.47 -1.84 12.00
C GLY A 138 -0.96 -2.99 12.85
N ILE A 139 0.17 -3.58 12.47
CA ILE A 139 0.83 -4.64 13.24
C ILE A 139 2.01 -4.03 13.98
N GLY A 140 1.92 -3.98 15.32
CA GLY A 140 2.92 -3.34 16.16
C GLY A 140 3.02 -1.81 16.01
N HIS A 141 2.33 -1.24 15.02
CA HIS A 141 2.34 0.18 14.68
C HIS A 141 0.93 0.78 14.71
N ASP A 142 0.83 2.04 15.15
CA ASP A 142 -0.45 2.75 15.20
C ASP A 142 -0.73 3.44 13.87
N VAL A 143 -1.72 2.93 13.14
CA VAL A 143 -2.20 3.47 11.86
C VAL A 143 -3.46 4.32 11.98
N THR A 144 -4.02 4.45 13.20
CA THR A 144 -5.23 5.26 13.44
C THR A 144 -5.03 6.74 13.12
N ARG A 145 -3.79 7.21 13.17
CA ARG A 145 -3.41 8.57 12.78
C ARG A 145 -3.53 8.87 11.28
N TYR A 146 -3.70 7.84 10.45
CA TYR A 146 -3.82 7.95 9.00
C TYR A 146 -5.21 7.62 8.49
N TYR A 147 -5.90 6.64 9.10
CA TYR A 147 -7.15 6.06 8.62
C TYR A 147 -8.25 6.23 9.65
N ASN A 148 -9.47 6.56 9.20
CA ASN A 148 -10.63 6.71 10.08
C ASN A 148 -11.12 5.36 10.63
N ARG A 149 -11.10 4.30 9.80
CA ARG A 149 -11.41 2.93 10.20
C ARG A 149 -10.12 2.13 10.29
N ALA A 150 -9.57 2.07 11.49
CA ALA A 150 -8.29 1.41 11.72
C ALA A 150 -8.28 0.62 13.04
N VAL A 151 -7.55 -0.49 13.04
CA VAL A 151 -7.28 -1.31 14.22
C VAL A 151 -5.78 -1.51 14.34
N LYS A 152 -5.28 -1.42 15.57
CA LYS A 152 -3.91 -1.82 15.91
C LYS A 152 -3.97 -3.20 16.54
N ILE A 153 -3.14 -4.12 16.06
CA ILE A 153 -2.86 -5.40 16.70
C ILE A 153 -1.40 -5.44 17.15
N THR A 154 -1.13 -6.15 18.22
CA THR A 154 0.23 -6.29 18.76
C THR A 154 0.90 -7.54 18.19
N ASP A 155 0.13 -8.62 18.05
CA ASP A 155 0.60 -9.90 17.54
C ASP A 155 0.04 -10.16 16.13
N VAL A 156 0.89 -10.63 15.23
CA VAL A 156 0.49 -11.03 13.88
C VAL A 156 -0.51 -12.19 13.88
N HIS A 157 -0.53 -13.01 14.94
CA HIS A 157 -1.48 -14.11 15.07
C HIS A 157 -2.93 -13.62 15.18
N ASP A 158 -3.15 -12.41 15.68
CA ASP A 158 -4.48 -11.78 15.78
C ASP A 158 -4.98 -11.24 14.44
N LEU A 159 -4.15 -11.24 13.39
CA LEU A 159 -4.48 -10.64 12.10
C LEU A 159 -5.74 -11.26 11.46
N GLY A 160 -5.89 -12.58 11.57
CA GLY A 160 -7.06 -13.28 11.02
C GLY A 160 -8.37 -12.81 11.63
N ASP A 161 -8.43 -12.74 12.95
CA ASP A 161 -9.61 -12.31 13.69
C ASP A 161 -9.87 -10.81 13.49
N ALA A 162 -8.81 -9.98 13.51
CA ALA A 162 -8.93 -8.56 13.22
C ALA A 162 -9.50 -8.31 11.81
N MET A 163 -9.06 -9.07 10.80
CA MET A 163 -9.62 -8.97 9.44
C MET A 163 -11.09 -9.34 9.38
N ILE A 164 -11.50 -10.41 10.07
CA ILE A 164 -12.90 -10.89 10.08
C ILE A 164 -13.79 -9.86 10.77
N ASN A 165 -13.35 -9.34 11.90
CA ASN A 165 -14.13 -8.37 12.71
C ASN A 165 -14.30 -7.01 12.03
N GLN A 166 -13.47 -6.68 11.03
CA GLN A 166 -13.57 -5.42 10.27
C GLN A 166 -14.42 -5.54 9.00
N LEU A 167 -14.81 -6.73 8.58
CA LEU A 167 -15.62 -6.99 7.37
C LEU A 167 -17.12 -6.95 7.65
#